data_32abb84bf5079d9020b5b5bed507db33
#
_entry.id   32abb84bf5079d9020b5b5bed507db33
#
_cell.length_a   1.000
_cell.length_b   1.000
_cell.length_c   1.000
_cell.angle_alpha   90.00
_cell.angle_beta   90.00
_cell.angle_gamma   90.00
#
_symmetry.space_group_name_H-M   'P 1'
#
loop_
_entity.id
_entity.type
_entity.pdbx_description
1 polymer ?
#
loop_
_entity_poly.entity_id
_entity_poly.type
_entity_poly.pdbx_seq_one_letter_code
_entity_poly.pdbx_strand_id
1 'polypeptide(L)'
;FLDMGMFPVFPGLAEPPSNSRPKICILSSGYMLGRAHDVYKKLIEDKYEATVVDVWKVKPLDLQHFSRTVAPYDILVTLEEQTLSGGFGSAICELITDGSLKKSVLRIGLPEKYIFENGNREHLLNTNGLSVEEIYEKIVKFHRCQK
;
A
#
# COMPACT_ATOMS: atom_id res chain seq x y z
N PHE A 1 -9.94 -9.06 -23.11
CA PHE A 1 -8.79 -8.16 -23.16
C PHE A 1 -8.47 -7.67 -21.77
N LEU A 2 -7.47 -8.30 -21.18
CA LEU A 2 -7.15 -8.20 -19.77
C LEU A 2 -5.89 -7.36 -19.60
N ASP A 3 -5.95 -6.08 -19.91
CA ASP A 3 -4.88 -5.18 -19.55
C ASP A 3 -5.34 -4.30 -18.40
N MET A 4 -5.34 -4.86 -17.21
CA MET A 4 -5.94 -4.23 -16.05
C MET A 4 -4.97 -3.55 -15.10
N GLY A 5 -3.66 -3.68 -15.33
CA GLY A 5 -2.65 -2.93 -14.56
C GLY A 5 -2.59 -3.19 -13.06
N MET A 6 -3.43 -4.09 -12.54
CA MET A 6 -3.46 -4.45 -11.14
C MET A 6 -3.92 -5.91 -10.95
N PHE A 7 -3.16 -6.66 -10.16
CA PHE A 7 -3.54 -8.01 -9.75
C PHE A 7 -3.39 -8.16 -8.24
N PRO A 8 -4.35 -8.82 -7.57
CA PRO A 8 -4.13 -9.25 -6.20
C PRO A 8 -3.04 -10.31 -6.20
N VAL A 9 -1.93 -10.03 -5.55
CA VAL A 9 -0.78 -10.94 -5.48
C VAL A 9 -0.96 -11.93 -4.34
N PHE A 10 -1.55 -11.46 -3.26
CA PHE A 10 -1.79 -12.25 -2.05
C PHE A 10 -3.16 -11.90 -1.47
N PRO A 11 -4.24 -12.54 -1.96
CA PRO A 11 -5.53 -12.38 -1.34
C PRO A 11 -5.47 -13.01 0.07
N GLY A 12 -5.78 -12.24 1.07
CA GLY A 12 -6.00 -12.78 2.40
C GLY A 12 -7.20 -13.73 2.38
N LEU A 13 -6.95 -15.03 2.41
CA LEU A 13 -7.97 -16.08 2.46
C LEU A 13 -8.53 -16.22 3.89
N ALA A 14 -8.86 -15.13 4.57
CA ALA A 14 -9.62 -15.22 5.78
C ALA A 14 -11.10 -14.97 5.44
N GLU A 15 -11.95 -15.96 5.68
CA GLU A 15 -13.39 -15.68 5.81
C GLU A 15 -13.56 -14.48 6.75
N PRO A 16 -14.45 -13.53 6.44
CA PRO A 16 -14.58 -12.34 7.26
C PRO A 16 -14.91 -12.76 8.68
N PRO A 17 -14.05 -12.51 9.68
CA PRO A 17 -14.48 -12.65 11.06
C PRO A 17 -15.62 -11.67 11.26
N SER A 18 -16.64 -12.07 11.96
CA SER A 18 -17.86 -11.33 12.27
C SER A 18 -17.65 -10.03 13.07
N ASN A 19 -16.44 -9.50 13.12
CA ASN A 19 -16.07 -8.27 13.79
C ASN A 19 -15.51 -7.27 12.77
N SER A 20 -16.17 -6.12 12.69
CA SER A 20 -15.97 -4.95 11.85
C SER A 20 -14.60 -4.26 11.97
N ARG A 21 -13.50 -4.98 11.72
CA ARG A 21 -12.19 -4.34 11.60
C ARG A 21 -12.01 -3.80 10.18
N PRO A 22 -11.46 -2.57 10.02
CA PRO A 22 -11.15 -2.05 8.69
C PRO A 22 -10.22 -2.97 7.92
N LYS A 23 -10.56 -3.26 6.65
CA LYS A 23 -9.76 -4.10 5.74
C LYS A 23 -8.68 -3.26 5.07
N ILE A 24 -7.48 -3.82 4.98
CA ILE A 24 -6.28 -3.14 4.49
C ILE A 24 -5.92 -3.64 3.09
N CYS A 25 -5.68 -2.73 2.15
CA CYS A 25 -5.11 -3.02 0.85
C CYS A 25 -3.76 -2.30 0.71
N ILE A 26 -2.67 -3.05 0.57
CA ILE A 26 -1.35 -2.50 0.28
C ILE A 26 -1.17 -2.46 -1.23
N LEU A 27 -1.08 -1.26 -1.77
CA LEU A 27 -0.83 -0.99 -3.18
C LEU A 27 0.67 -0.74 -3.36
N SER A 28 1.33 -1.53 -4.16
CA SER A 28 2.77 -1.40 -4.39
C SER A 28 3.13 -1.83 -5.80
N SER A 29 4.35 -1.58 -6.22
CA SER A 29 4.85 -1.97 -7.53
C SER A 29 6.35 -2.27 -7.50
N GLY A 30 6.78 -3.10 -8.42
CA GLY A 30 8.20 -3.39 -8.66
C GLY A 30 8.90 -3.95 -7.41
N TYR A 31 10.05 -3.36 -7.07
CA TYR A 31 10.89 -3.85 -5.97
C TYR A 31 10.17 -3.85 -4.61
N MET A 32 9.33 -2.87 -4.38
CA MET A 32 8.63 -2.74 -3.10
C MET A 32 7.57 -3.82 -2.86
N LEU A 33 7.20 -4.61 -3.87
CA LEU A 33 6.28 -5.76 -3.71
C LEU A 33 6.82 -6.81 -2.74
N GLY A 34 8.12 -7.11 -2.79
CA GLY A 34 8.75 -8.04 -1.83
C GLY A 34 8.56 -7.54 -0.39
N ARG A 35 8.81 -6.26 -0.18
CA ARG A 35 8.65 -5.63 1.14
C ARG A 35 7.17 -5.55 1.58
N ALA A 36 6.27 -5.22 0.65
CA ALA A 36 4.83 -5.27 0.89
C ALA A 36 4.37 -6.67 1.32
N HIS A 37 4.93 -7.72 0.71
CA HIS A 37 4.64 -9.10 1.08
C HIS A 37 5.12 -9.46 2.49
N ASP A 38 6.30 -9.01 2.90
CA ASP A 38 6.81 -9.29 4.24
C ASP A 38 5.99 -8.55 5.31
N VAL A 39 5.57 -7.31 5.03
CA VAL A 39 4.63 -6.56 5.88
C VAL A 39 3.27 -7.27 5.95
N TYR A 40 2.75 -7.75 4.82
CA TYR A 40 1.51 -8.52 4.76
C TYR A 40 1.56 -9.75 5.67
N LYS A 41 2.64 -10.54 5.65
CA LYS A 41 2.80 -11.71 6.54
C LYS A 41 2.63 -11.32 8.02
N LYS A 42 3.31 -10.25 8.45
CA LYS A 42 3.19 -9.75 9.84
C LYS A 42 1.76 -9.32 10.17
N LEU A 43 1.08 -8.64 9.24
CA LEU A 43 -0.32 -8.24 9.44
C LEU A 43 -1.25 -9.45 9.61
N ILE A 44 -1.08 -10.49 8.80
CA ILE A 44 -1.89 -11.73 8.89
C ILE A 44 -1.60 -12.50 10.19
N GLU A 45 -0.33 -12.58 10.61
CA GLU A 45 0.06 -13.20 11.90
C GLU A 45 -0.66 -12.51 13.06
N ASP A 46 -0.80 -11.19 13.02
CA ASP A 46 -1.50 -10.37 14.02
C ASP A 46 -3.01 -10.24 13.77
N LYS A 47 -3.57 -11.11 12.91
CA LYS A 47 -5.01 -11.20 12.63
C LYS A 47 -5.63 -9.93 12.01
N TYR A 48 -4.87 -9.16 11.26
CA TYR A 48 -5.42 -8.11 10.39
C TYR A 48 -5.93 -8.72 9.09
N GLU A 49 -7.03 -8.18 8.57
CA GLU A 49 -7.48 -8.49 7.20
C GLU A 49 -6.69 -7.59 6.22
N ALA A 50 -5.77 -8.18 5.49
CA ALA A 50 -4.91 -7.46 4.56
C ALA A 50 -4.80 -8.16 3.21
N THR A 51 -4.47 -7.40 2.17
CA THR A 51 -4.15 -7.88 0.81
C THR A 51 -3.05 -7.01 0.23
N VAL A 52 -2.23 -7.59 -0.64
CA VAL A 52 -1.27 -6.85 -1.47
C VAL A 52 -1.75 -6.86 -2.91
N VAL A 53 -1.74 -5.71 -3.54
CA VAL A 53 -2.07 -5.52 -4.96
C VAL A 53 -0.86 -4.97 -5.69
N ASP A 54 -0.42 -5.68 -6.73
CA ASP A 54 0.60 -5.16 -7.65
C ASP A 54 -0.04 -4.18 -8.63
N VAL A 55 0.42 -2.93 -8.57
CA VAL A 55 0.03 -1.87 -9.51
C VAL A 55 1.16 -1.69 -10.52
N TRP A 56 1.36 -2.70 -11.37
CA TRP A 56 2.43 -2.71 -12.35
C TRP A 56 2.28 -1.66 -13.46
N LYS A 57 1.05 -1.21 -13.72
CA LYS A 57 0.74 -0.14 -14.68
C LYS A 57 0.28 1.12 -13.94
N VAL A 58 1.21 2.04 -13.73
CA VAL A 58 0.96 3.28 -12.99
C VAL A 58 0.26 4.34 -13.85
N LYS A 59 0.48 4.33 -15.16
CA LYS A 59 -0.14 5.29 -16.11
C LYS A 59 -0.43 4.66 -17.47
N PRO A 60 -1.65 4.85 -18.00
CA PRO A 60 -2.80 5.39 -17.29
C PRO A 60 -3.35 4.39 -16.28
N LEU A 61 -3.88 4.88 -15.14
CA LEU A 61 -4.68 4.10 -14.22
C LEU A 61 -6.13 4.09 -14.70
N ASP A 62 -6.74 2.91 -14.74
CA ASP A 62 -8.16 2.76 -15.05
C ASP A 62 -9.00 2.93 -13.77
N LEU A 63 -9.73 4.04 -13.68
CA LEU A 63 -10.56 4.36 -12.53
C LEU A 63 -11.63 3.29 -12.25
N GLN A 64 -12.26 2.74 -13.29
CA GLN A 64 -13.31 1.74 -13.12
C GLN A 64 -12.75 0.44 -12.56
N HIS A 65 -11.61 0.00 -13.10
CA HIS A 65 -10.93 -1.19 -12.60
C HIS A 65 -10.41 -0.98 -11.19
N PHE A 66 -9.74 0.17 -10.94
CA PHE A 66 -9.23 0.52 -9.62
C PHE A 66 -10.34 0.53 -8.56
N SER A 67 -11.44 1.22 -8.83
CA SER A 67 -12.56 1.32 -7.88
C SER A 67 -13.14 -0.04 -7.52
N ARG A 68 -13.27 -0.96 -8.49
CA ARG A 68 -13.72 -2.34 -8.24
C ARG A 68 -12.73 -3.13 -7.37
N THR A 69 -11.44 -3.00 -7.69
CA THR A 69 -10.36 -3.70 -6.96
C THR A 69 -10.30 -3.26 -5.51
N VAL A 70 -10.40 -1.95 -5.25
CA VAL A 70 -10.30 -1.42 -3.88
C VAL A 70 -11.64 -1.38 -3.13
N ALA A 71 -12.75 -1.70 -3.80
CA ALA A 71 -14.09 -1.63 -3.18
C ALA A 71 -14.19 -2.35 -1.83
N PRO A 72 -13.65 -3.58 -1.65
CA PRO A 72 -13.78 -4.33 -0.40
C PRO A 72 -12.96 -3.78 0.78
N TYR A 73 -12.05 -2.81 0.54
CA TYR A 73 -11.09 -2.35 1.54
C TYR A 73 -11.45 -0.97 2.05
N ASP A 74 -11.23 -0.74 3.33
CA ASP A 74 -11.49 0.53 4.00
C ASP A 74 -10.25 1.42 4.00
N ILE A 75 -9.08 0.79 4.15
CA ILE A 75 -7.77 1.44 4.22
C ILE A 75 -6.93 1.04 3.01
N LEU A 76 -6.44 2.02 2.29
CA LEU A 76 -5.47 1.85 1.23
C LEU A 76 -4.10 2.32 1.73
N VAL A 77 -3.08 1.49 1.56
CA VAL A 77 -1.69 1.84 1.88
C VAL A 77 -0.91 1.86 0.58
N THR A 78 -0.39 3.01 0.18
CA THR A 78 0.57 3.06 -0.93
C THR A 78 1.98 2.89 -0.39
N LEU A 79 2.73 1.94 -0.95
CA LEU A 79 4.11 1.65 -0.56
C LEU A 79 5.03 1.81 -1.77
N GLU A 80 5.91 2.80 -1.69
CA GLU A 80 6.78 3.21 -2.79
C GLU A 80 8.20 3.54 -2.30
N GLU A 81 9.17 3.47 -3.21
CA GLU A 81 10.55 3.91 -2.95
C GLU A 81 10.86 5.30 -3.55
N GLN A 82 9.84 6.01 -3.98
CA GLN A 82 9.91 7.39 -4.42
C GLN A 82 9.62 8.34 -3.24
N THR A 83 9.91 9.62 -3.46
CA THR A 83 9.43 10.68 -2.57
C THR A 83 7.90 10.77 -2.64
N LEU A 84 7.27 11.13 -1.54
CA LEU A 84 5.80 11.16 -1.48
C LEU A 84 5.20 12.20 -2.42
N SER A 85 5.84 13.37 -2.60
CA SER A 85 5.36 14.37 -3.56
C SER A 85 5.58 13.90 -5.00
N GLY A 86 4.50 13.82 -5.77
CA GLY A 86 4.54 13.40 -7.17
C GLY A 86 4.88 11.94 -7.42
N GLY A 87 5.05 11.13 -6.36
CA GLY A 87 5.29 9.70 -6.44
C GLY A 87 4.04 8.88 -6.79
N PHE A 88 4.18 7.57 -6.77
CA PHE A 88 3.11 6.61 -7.03
C PHE A 88 1.87 6.86 -6.17
N GLY A 89 2.06 7.09 -4.86
CA GLY A 89 0.96 7.36 -3.94
C GLY A 89 0.21 8.65 -4.27
N SER A 90 0.85 9.64 -4.89
CA SER A 90 0.16 10.85 -5.38
C SER A 90 -0.82 10.51 -6.49
N ALA A 91 -0.41 9.69 -7.48
CA ALA A 91 -1.29 9.27 -8.57
C ALA A 91 -2.51 8.48 -8.05
N ILE A 92 -2.32 7.66 -7.02
CA ILE A 92 -3.44 6.95 -6.36
C ILE A 92 -4.38 7.94 -5.65
N CYS A 93 -3.86 8.94 -4.95
CA CYS A 93 -4.69 9.95 -4.29
C CYS A 93 -5.48 10.80 -5.30
N GLU A 94 -4.86 11.18 -6.42
CA GLU A 94 -5.53 11.86 -7.53
C GLU A 94 -6.71 11.02 -8.05
N LEU A 95 -6.46 9.73 -8.34
CA LEU A 95 -7.47 8.81 -8.83
C LEU A 95 -8.65 8.64 -7.85
N ILE A 96 -8.37 8.56 -6.55
CA ILE A 96 -9.37 8.46 -5.48
C ILE A 96 -10.22 9.74 -5.44
N THR A 97 -9.57 10.90 -5.54
CA THR A 97 -10.23 12.21 -5.50
C THR A 97 -11.12 12.40 -6.73
N ASP A 98 -10.58 12.17 -7.92
CA ASP A 98 -11.30 12.32 -9.19
C ASP A 98 -12.47 11.35 -9.29
N GLY A 99 -12.29 10.13 -8.76
CA GLY A 99 -13.34 9.12 -8.67
C GLY A 99 -14.33 9.31 -7.52
N SER A 100 -14.15 10.33 -6.67
CA SER A 100 -14.96 10.57 -5.46
C SER A 100 -15.06 9.32 -4.56
N LEU A 101 -13.99 8.51 -4.48
CA LEU A 101 -13.96 7.29 -3.69
C LEU A 101 -13.76 7.61 -2.20
N LYS A 102 -14.63 7.05 -1.35
CA LYS A 102 -14.50 7.21 0.12
C LYS A 102 -13.54 6.17 0.68
N LYS A 103 -12.25 6.49 0.72
CA LYS A 103 -11.18 5.61 1.22
C LYS A 103 -10.24 6.36 2.15
N SER A 104 -9.82 5.72 3.24
CA SER A 104 -8.72 6.21 4.06
C SER A 104 -7.39 5.80 3.42
N VAL A 105 -6.49 6.75 3.19
CA VAL A 105 -5.22 6.49 2.50
C VAL A 105 -4.04 6.80 3.42
N LEU A 106 -3.16 5.82 3.58
CA LEU A 106 -1.85 5.99 4.18
C LEU A 106 -0.79 5.89 3.09
N ARG A 107 0.00 6.93 2.91
CA ARG A 107 1.10 6.94 1.96
C ARG A 107 2.42 6.68 2.69
N ILE A 108 3.18 5.68 2.21
CA ILE A 108 4.48 5.31 2.75
C ILE A 108 5.50 5.33 1.60
N GLY A 109 6.49 6.20 1.72
CA GLY A 109 7.55 6.40 0.74
C GLY A 109 8.72 7.14 1.38
N LEU A 110 9.71 7.50 0.56
CA LEU A 110 10.87 8.24 1.02
C LEU A 110 10.50 9.67 1.45
N PRO A 111 11.15 10.19 2.50
CA PRO A 111 10.97 11.58 2.92
C PRO A 111 11.51 12.54 1.86
N GLU A 112 10.94 13.76 1.82
CA GLU A 112 11.39 14.85 0.94
C GLU A 112 12.67 15.51 1.47
N LYS A 113 13.76 14.76 1.44
CA LYS A 113 15.10 15.23 1.84
C LYS A 113 16.16 14.61 0.95
N TYR A 114 17.29 15.29 0.82
CA TYR A 114 18.47 14.68 0.23
C TYR A 114 18.99 13.56 1.14
N ILE A 115 19.27 12.41 0.55
CA ILE A 115 19.87 11.26 1.23
C ILE A 115 21.35 11.24 0.84
N PHE A 116 22.21 11.52 1.80
CA PHE A 116 23.66 11.58 1.59
C PHE A 116 24.37 10.31 2.06
N GLU A 117 23.66 9.41 2.71
CA GLU A 117 24.20 8.13 3.16
C GLU A 117 24.56 7.24 1.98
N ASN A 118 25.69 6.55 2.08
CA ASN A 118 26.12 5.55 1.12
C ASN A 118 25.73 4.16 1.64
N GLY A 119 25.25 3.31 0.73
CA GLY A 119 24.86 1.96 1.08
C GLY A 119 24.19 1.23 -0.08
N ASN A 120 23.92 -0.04 0.11
CA ASN A 120 23.05 -0.75 -0.82
C ASN A 120 21.59 -0.33 -0.64
N ARG A 121 20.74 -0.72 -1.59
CA ARG A 121 19.31 -0.37 -1.60
C ARG A 121 18.59 -0.73 -0.30
N GLU A 122 18.84 -1.92 0.24
CA GLU A 122 18.23 -2.38 1.48
C GLU A 122 18.61 -1.51 2.67
N HIS A 123 19.89 -1.18 2.79
CA HIS A 123 20.37 -0.30 3.84
C HIS A 123 19.69 1.07 3.76
N LEU A 124 19.68 1.68 2.57
CA LEU A 124 19.08 3.00 2.37
C LEU A 124 17.57 3.01 2.63
N LEU A 125 16.84 1.98 2.24
CA LEU A 125 15.41 1.86 2.54
C LEU A 125 15.19 1.74 4.05
N ASN A 126 15.96 0.90 4.74
CA ASN A 126 15.81 0.68 6.17
C ASN A 126 16.14 1.94 6.99
N THR A 127 17.19 2.69 6.63
CA THR A 127 17.59 3.91 7.34
C THR A 127 16.67 5.11 7.06
N ASN A 128 15.82 5.01 6.04
CA ASN A 128 14.90 6.08 5.66
C ASN A 128 13.41 5.75 5.93
N GLY A 129 13.15 4.89 6.90
CA GLY A 129 11.79 4.67 7.42
C GLY A 129 10.96 3.70 6.59
N LEU A 130 11.63 2.86 5.77
CA LEU A 130 11.01 1.86 4.92
C LEU A 130 11.45 0.42 5.30
N SER A 131 11.90 0.18 6.53
CA SER A 131 12.05 -1.18 7.06
C SER A 131 10.67 -1.86 7.19
N VAL A 132 10.64 -3.18 7.16
CA VAL A 132 9.39 -3.95 7.32
C VAL A 132 8.70 -3.60 8.63
N GLU A 133 9.48 -3.46 9.71
CA GLU A 133 9.01 -3.11 11.04
C GLU A 133 8.35 -1.73 11.07
N GLU A 134 9.03 -0.72 10.55
CA GLU A 134 8.50 0.64 10.54
C GLU A 134 7.27 0.81 9.67
N ILE A 135 7.23 0.14 8.52
CA ILE A 135 6.04 0.11 7.64
C ILE A 135 4.87 -0.53 8.39
N TYR A 136 5.09 -1.70 9.01
CA TYR A 136 4.08 -2.39 9.79
C TYR A 136 3.54 -1.50 10.92
N GLU A 137 4.41 -0.88 11.71
CA GLU A 137 4.02 0.01 12.81
C GLU A 137 3.19 1.22 12.34
N LYS A 138 3.58 1.84 11.21
CA LYS A 138 2.82 2.93 10.59
C LYS A 138 1.41 2.50 10.20
N ILE A 139 1.28 1.31 9.59
CA ILE A 139 -0.02 0.76 9.19
C ILE A 139 -0.89 0.47 10.41
N VAL A 140 -0.35 -0.20 11.42
CA VAL A 140 -1.09 -0.53 12.65
C VAL A 140 -1.53 0.72 13.39
N LYS A 141 -0.65 1.73 13.50
CA LYS A 141 -0.98 3.03 14.10
C LYS A 141 -2.12 3.71 13.34
N PHE A 142 -2.02 3.77 12.02
CA PHE A 142 -3.04 4.38 11.17
C PHE A 142 -4.38 3.65 11.30
N HIS A 143 -4.37 2.31 11.24
CA HIS A 143 -5.57 1.48 11.41
C HIS A 143 -6.28 1.73 12.74
N ARG A 144 -5.52 1.92 13.84
CA ARG A 144 -6.10 2.22 15.16
C ARG A 144 -6.80 3.58 15.22
N CYS A 145 -6.37 4.53 14.40
CA CYS A 145 -6.97 5.87 14.33
C CYS A 145 -8.25 5.92 13.47
N GLN A 146 -8.59 4.83 12.76
CA GLN A 146 -9.79 4.75 11.91
C GLN A 146 -11.00 4.11 12.63
N LYS A 147 -10.87 3.81 13.92
CA LYS A 147 -11.93 3.23 14.76
C LYS A 147 -12.84 4.33 15.35
#